data_238459e602060cf803e3bf5482502654
#
_entry.id   238459e602060cf803e3bf5482502654
#
_cell.length_a   1.000
_cell.length_b   1.000
_cell.length_c   1.000
_cell.angle_alpha   90.00
_cell.angle_beta   90.00
_cell.angle_gamma   90.00
#
_symmetry.space_group_name_H-M   'P 1'
#
loop_
_entity.id
_entity.type
_entity.pdbx_description
1 polymer ?
#
loop_
_entity_poly.entity_id
_entity_poly.type
_entity_poly.pdbx_seq_one_letter_code
_entity_poly.pdbx_strand_id
1 'polypeptide(L)'
;ASEAALTEGSPSSNHYLHYILTGKYGSVLPHYLRRENFEAIRSNLDKVVLVEGNLQRVLEQLPSDSIDAFNLSDVFEYMTEDNCEILSHSINRVARRGGRLAYWNMAVDRFANQYDSHLYATRRFGQNQNSQIQGDQSLATASATFFYRRFCLDVAIEGAL
;
A
#
# COMPACT_ATOMS: atom_id res chain seq x y z
N ALA A 1 1.12 -17.78 -6.94
CA ALA A 1 1.81 -16.47 -6.85
C ALA A 1 3.30 -16.61 -7.13
N SER A 2 4.01 -17.46 -6.40
CA SER A 2 5.47 -17.62 -6.51
C SER A 2 5.90 -18.16 -7.89
N GLU A 3 5.14 -19.08 -8.44
CA GLU A 3 5.43 -19.68 -9.75
C GLU A 3 5.27 -18.65 -10.89
N ALA A 4 4.20 -17.86 -10.88
CA ALA A 4 4.00 -16.80 -11.87
C ALA A 4 5.09 -15.73 -11.81
N ALA A 5 5.53 -15.33 -10.62
CA ALA A 5 6.60 -14.35 -10.47
C ALA A 5 7.96 -14.86 -10.99
N LEU A 6 8.20 -16.16 -10.91
CA LEU A 6 9.42 -16.79 -11.41
C LEU A 6 9.36 -17.06 -12.93
N THR A 7 8.17 -17.26 -13.49
CA THR A 7 7.98 -17.60 -14.91
C THR A 7 7.67 -16.38 -15.79
N GLU A 8 6.93 -15.39 -15.24
CA GLU A 8 6.48 -14.22 -16.00
C GLU A 8 7.36 -12.98 -15.76
N GLY A 9 8.11 -12.93 -14.65
CA GLY A 9 9.01 -11.85 -14.29
C GLY A 9 10.47 -12.23 -14.46
N SER A 10 11.26 -11.43 -15.21
CA SER A 10 12.71 -11.60 -15.19
C SER A 10 13.27 -11.20 -13.83
N PRO A 11 14.02 -12.07 -13.11
CA PRO A 11 14.70 -11.68 -11.87
C PRO A 11 15.61 -10.47 -12.05
N SER A 12 16.14 -10.26 -13.26
CA SER A 12 16.99 -9.10 -13.56
C SER A 12 16.24 -7.78 -13.63
N SER A 13 14.94 -7.79 -13.88
CA SER A 13 14.09 -6.58 -13.92
C SER A 13 13.36 -6.29 -12.60
N ASN A 14 13.27 -7.28 -11.72
CA ASN A 14 12.63 -7.14 -10.41
C ASN A 14 13.68 -7.13 -9.31
N HIS A 15 13.99 -5.93 -8.78
CA HIS A 15 15.01 -5.75 -7.76
C HIS A 15 14.74 -6.51 -6.45
N TYR A 16 13.47 -6.72 -6.07
CA TYR A 16 13.12 -7.51 -4.89
C TYR A 16 13.40 -8.99 -5.10
N LEU A 17 12.97 -9.53 -6.22
CA LEU A 17 13.22 -10.93 -6.55
C LEU A 17 14.72 -11.20 -6.69
N HIS A 18 15.46 -10.30 -7.36
CA HIS A 18 16.91 -10.39 -7.48
C HIS A 18 17.59 -10.41 -6.12
N TYR A 19 17.20 -9.50 -5.21
CA TYR A 19 17.76 -9.45 -3.86
C TYR A 19 17.48 -10.72 -3.05
N ILE A 20 16.25 -11.25 -3.11
CA ILE A 20 15.87 -12.47 -2.40
C ILE A 20 16.67 -13.68 -2.89
N LEU A 21 16.89 -13.79 -4.19
CA LEU A 21 17.60 -14.93 -4.78
C LEU A 21 19.12 -14.85 -4.61
N THR A 22 19.71 -13.64 -4.55
CA THR A 22 21.15 -13.46 -4.62
C THR A 22 21.76 -12.75 -3.40
N GLY A 23 20.92 -12.19 -2.52
CA GLY A 23 21.37 -11.36 -1.38
C GLY A 23 21.91 -9.98 -1.78
N LYS A 24 21.78 -9.59 -3.04
CA LYS A 24 22.30 -8.31 -3.59
C LYS A 24 21.27 -7.67 -4.51
N TYR A 25 21.34 -6.35 -4.63
CA TYR A 25 20.65 -5.66 -5.71
C TYR A 25 21.46 -5.80 -7.00
N GLY A 26 20.75 -6.02 -8.11
CA GLY A 26 21.34 -6.06 -9.44
C GLY A 26 21.45 -4.67 -10.07
N SER A 27 21.34 -4.61 -11.39
CA SER A 27 21.36 -3.35 -12.17
C SER A 27 20.10 -2.50 -11.93
N VAL A 28 18.98 -3.12 -11.55
CA VAL A 28 17.73 -2.43 -11.22
C VAL A 28 17.68 -2.21 -9.70
N LEU A 29 17.73 -0.94 -9.30
CA LEU A 29 17.71 -0.54 -7.90
C LEU A 29 16.30 -0.09 -7.48
N PRO A 30 15.89 -0.34 -6.22
CA PRO A 30 14.71 0.30 -5.67
C PRO A 30 14.88 1.82 -5.66
N HIS A 31 13.78 2.55 -5.67
CA HIS A 31 13.75 4.00 -5.81
C HIS A 31 14.69 4.71 -4.84
N TYR A 32 14.71 4.30 -3.59
CA TYR A 32 15.49 4.93 -2.52
C TYR A 32 17.01 4.66 -2.59
N LEU A 33 17.46 3.69 -3.39
CA LEU A 33 18.88 3.40 -3.60
C LEU A 33 19.42 3.99 -4.92
N ARG A 34 18.57 4.60 -5.73
CA ARG A 34 19.00 5.22 -6.98
C ARG A 34 19.73 6.52 -6.70
N ARG A 35 20.90 6.69 -7.35
CA ARG A 35 21.77 7.85 -7.14
C ARG A 35 21.07 9.16 -7.42
N GLU A 36 20.24 9.21 -8.45
CA GLU A 36 19.46 10.40 -8.85
C GLU A 36 18.47 10.87 -7.79
N ASN A 37 18.06 9.97 -6.89
CA ASN A 37 17.09 10.30 -5.82
C ASN A 37 17.76 10.69 -4.50
N PHE A 38 19.10 10.51 -4.39
CA PHE A 38 19.82 10.69 -3.13
C PHE A 38 19.63 12.10 -2.54
N GLU A 39 19.84 13.14 -3.33
CA GLU A 39 19.73 14.53 -2.84
C GLU A 39 18.28 14.90 -2.48
N ALA A 40 17.32 14.41 -3.25
CA ALA A 40 15.89 14.60 -2.94
C ALA A 40 15.50 13.92 -1.62
N ILE A 41 15.99 12.71 -1.37
CA ILE A 41 15.76 12.00 -0.11
C ILE A 41 16.45 12.74 1.03
N ARG A 42 17.74 13.05 0.89
CA ARG A 42 18.54 13.70 1.92
C ARG A 42 17.95 15.04 2.36
N SER A 43 17.51 15.86 1.42
CA SER A 43 16.92 17.19 1.69
C SER A 43 15.52 17.16 2.32
N ASN A 44 14.91 15.99 2.42
CA ASN A 44 13.59 15.80 3.03
C ASN A 44 13.61 14.95 4.32
N LEU A 45 14.78 14.54 4.79
CA LEU A 45 14.89 13.72 6.00
C LEU A 45 14.38 14.43 7.26
N ASP A 46 14.51 15.74 7.33
CA ASP A 46 13.99 16.57 8.42
C ASP A 46 12.47 16.60 8.53
N LYS A 47 11.77 16.18 7.46
CA LYS A 47 10.31 16.04 7.42
C LYS A 47 9.81 14.67 7.89
N VAL A 48 10.73 13.73 8.15
CA VAL A 48 10.38 12.38 8.61
C VAL A 48 10.22 12.39 10.12
N VAL A 49 9.04 12.01 10.57
CA VAL A 49 8.74 11.85 12.00
C VAL A 49 8.55 10.37 12.29
N LEU A 50 9.37 9.83 13.19
CA LEU A 50 9.24 8.46 13.67
C LEU A 50 8.38 8.45 14.92
N VAL A 51 7.31 7.68 14.89
CA VAL A 51 6.39 7.51 16.02
C VAL A 51 6.35 6.05 16.41
N GLU A 52 6.80 5.75 17.62
CA GLU A 52 6.67 4.42 18.20
C GLU A 52 5.29 4.26 18.83
N GLY A 53 4.56 3.21 18.44
CA GLY A 53 3.25 2.94 19.03
C GLY A 53 2.34 2.10 18.16
N ASN A 54 1.15 1.83 18.70
CA ASN A 54 0.08 1.21 17.96
C ASN A 54 -0.53 2.23 16.98
N LEU A 55 -0.69 1.83 15.72
CA LEU A 55 -1.20 2.69 14.64
C LEU A 55 -2.53 3.36 15.02
N GLN A 56 -3.49 2.60 15.57
CA GLN A 56 -4.79 3.15 15.96
C GLN A 56 -4.66 4.28 16.99
N ARG A 57 -3.84 4.08 18.03
CA ARG A 57 -3.60 5.12 19.05
C ARG A 57 -2.92 6.35 18.47
N VAL A 58 -2.03 6.16 17.49
CA VAL A 58 -1.41 7.30 16.79
C VAL A 58 -2.46 8.06 16.00
N LEU A 59 -3.31 7.37 15.26
CA LEU A 59 -4.39 8.01 14.51
C LEU A 59 -5.37 8.77 15.43
N GLU A 60 -5.71 8.23 16.58
CA GLU A 60 -6.59 8.89 17.57
C GLU A 60 -6.08 10.26 18.02
N GLN A 61 -4.76 10.47 18.03
CA GLN A 61 -4.12 11.72 18.43
C GLN A 61 -4.02 12.75 17.28
N LEU A 62 -4.23 12.33 16.05
CA LEU A 62 -4.16 13.21 14.90
C LEU A 62 -5.47 13.98 14.69
N PRO A 63 -5.41 15.23 14.21
CA PRO A 63 -6.61 15.96 13.83
C PRO A 63 -7.39 15.27 12.72
N SER A 64 -8.70 15.48 12.67
CA SER A 64 -9.51 15.11 11.51
C SER A 64 -9.01 15.84 10.27
N ASP A 65 -9.20 15.25 9.08
CA ASP A 65 -8.85 15.82 7.78
C ASP A 65 -7.40 16.32 7.70
N SER A 66 -6.44 15.56 8.25
CA SER A 66 -5.03 15.96 8.36
C SER A 66 -4.07 15.19 7.45
N ILE A 67 -4.47 14.02 6.94
CA ILE A 67 -3.60 13.12 6.18
C ILE A 67 -4.04 13.02 4.72
N ASP A 68 -3.10 13.25 3.80
CA ASP A 68 -3.36 13.20 2.35
C ASP A 68 -3.15 11.80 1.75
N ALA A 69 -2.29 10.97 2.37
CA ALA A 69 -1.99 9.64 1.85
C ALA A 69 -1.52 8.68 2.95
N PHE A 70 -1.89 7.42 2.80
CA PHE A 70 -1.51 6.32 3.67
C PHE A 70 -0.82 5.24 2.86
N ASN A 71 0.28 4.72 3.39
CA ASN A 71 0.85 3.44 2.98
C ASN A 71 0.73 2.50 4.17
N LEU A 72 -0.25 1.60 4.11
CA LEU A 72 -0.63 0.74 5.23
C LEU A 72 0.05 -0.64 5.17
N SER A 73 0.91 -0.86 4.16
CA SER A 73 1.52 -2.18 3.95
C SER A 73 0.45 -3.28 3.89
N ASP A 74 0.58 -4.33 4.65
CA ASP A 74 -0.34 -5.46 4.77
C ASP A 74 -1.04 -5.52 6.13
N VAL A 75 -1.29 -4.36 6.73
CA VAL A 75 -1.80 -4.25 8.11
C VAL A 75 -3.07 -5.07 8.37
N PHE A 76 -3.96 -5.16 7.38
CA PHE A 76 -5.22 -5.90 7.51
C PHE A 76 -5.04 -7.42 7.60
N GLU A 77 -3.91 -7.97 7.18
CA GLU A 77 -3.61 -9.41 7.28
C GLU A 77 -3.61 -9.91 8.73
N TYR A 78 -3.17 -9.07 9.66
CA TYR A 78 -2.85 -9.44 11.03
C TYR A 78 -3.91 -9.01 12.05
N MET A 79 -5.03 -8.45 11.58
CA MET A 79 -6.07 -7.90 12.43
C MET A 79 -7.29 -8.81 12.51
N THR A 80 -8.08 -8.68 13.58
CA THR A 80 -9.44 -9.21 13.63
C THR A 80 -10.38 -8.31 12.82
N GLU A 81 -11.58 -8.80 12.47
CA GLU A 81 -12.59 -8.02 11.76
C GLU A 81 -12.93 -6.72 12.53
N ASP A 82 -13.18 -6.82 13.83
CA ASP A 82 -13.49 -5.68 14.70
C ASP A 82 -12.38 -4.62 14.67
N ASN A 83 -11.11 -5.07 14.70
CA ASN A 83 -9.98 -4.16 14.62
C ASN A 83 -9.83 -3.53 13.22
N CYS A 84 -10.20 -4.25 12.17
CA CYS A 84 -10.24 -3.69 10.80
C CYS A 84 -11.30 -2.58 10.71
N GLU A 85 -12.47 -2.79 11.29
CA GLU A 85 -13.53 -1.79 11.35
C GLU A 85 -13.09 -0.53 12.11
N ILE A 86 -12.57 -0.70 13.33
CA ILE A 86 -12.08 0.43 14.13
C ILE A 86 -10.96 1.20 13.41
N LEU A 87 -10.01 0.48 12.80
CA LEU A 87 -8.93 1.12 12.05
C LEU A 87 -9.46 1.88 10.83
N SER A 88 -10.39 1.31 10.07
CA SER A 88 -10.96 1.94 8.88
C SER A 88 -11.70 3.23 9.23
N HIS A 89 -12.51 3.25 10.29
CA HIS A 89 -13.15 4.47 10.79
C HIS A 89 -12.12 5.52 11.27
N SER A 90 -11.07 5.08 11.96
CA SER A 90 -9.99 5.98 12.39
C SER A 90 -9.26 6.61 11.19
N ILE A 91 -8.98 5.81 10.15
CA ILE A 91 -8.37 6.28 8.91
C ILE A 91 -9.31 7.28 8.22
N ASN A 92 -10.59 6.95 8.05
CA ASN A 92 -11.56 7.86 7.42
C ASN A 92 -11.63 9.22 8.14
N ARG A 93 -11.63 9.22 9.46
CA ARG A 93 -11.67 10.45 10.27
C ARG A 93 -10.47 11.37 10.02
N VAL A 94 -9.26 10.81 9.93
CA VAL A 94 -8.03 11.61 9.75
C VAL A 94 -7.68 11.87 8.29
N ALA A 95 -8.24 11.11 7.35
CA ALA A 95 -8.02 11.29 5.93
C ALA A 95 -8.68 12.58 5.43
N ARG A 96 -7.94 13.39 4.68
CA ARG A 96 -8.54 14.49 3.92
C ARG A 96 -9.42 13.93 2.80
N ARG A 97 -10.40 14.70 2.40
CA ARG A 97 -11.20 14.37 1.21
C ARG A 97 -10.31 14.22 -0.01
N GLY A 98 -10.45 13.10 -0.71
CA GLY A 98 -9.52 12.71 -1.78
C GLY A 98 -8.22 12.08 -1.28
N GLY A 99 -8.04 11.92 0.02
CA GLY A 99 -6.90 11.21 0.62
C GLY A 99 -6.83 9.77 0.14
N ARG A 100 -5.64 9.28 -0.15
CA ARG A 100 -5.41 7.97 -0.80
C ARG A 100 -4.87 6.95 0.19
N LEU A 101 -5.40 5.74 0.12
CA LEU A 101 -4.93 4.59 0.88
C LEU A 101 -4.31 3.57 -0.07
N ALA A 102 -3.06 3.21 0.17
CA ALA A 102 -2.38 2.12 -0.52
C ALA A 102 -2.07 0.99 0.47
N TYR A 103 -2.48 -0.23 0.13
CA TYR A 103 -2.22 -1.40 0.97
C TYR A 103 -2.22 -2.70 0.15
N TRP A 104 -1.72 -3.77 0.76
CA TRP A 104 -1.61 -5.09 0.14
C TRP A 104 -2.37 -6.14 0.93
N ASN A 105 -2.91 -7.12 0.22
CA ASN A 105 -3.45 -8.34 0.80
C ASN A 105 -2.69 -9.55 0.27
N MET A 106 -2.29 -10.44 1.16
CA MET A 106 -1.54 -11.67 0.84
C MET A 106 -2.46 -12.88 0.85
N ALA A 107 -3.06 -13.20 1.97
CA ALA A 107 -3.89 -14.39 2.15
C ALA A 107 -5.38 -14.05 2.41
N VAL A 108 -5.68 -12.90 3.02
CA VAL A 108 -7.03 -12.48 3.36
C VAL A 108 -7.58 -11.47 2.37
N ASP A 109 -8.89 -11.52 2.12
CA ASP A 109 -9.60 -10.56 1.27
C ASP A 109 -10.30 -9.52 2.18
N ARG A 110 -9.52 -8.59 2.73
CA ARG A 110 -9.99 -7.50 3.60
C ARG A 110 -9.73 -6.16 2.94
N PHE A 111 -10.78 -5.38 2.80
CA PHE A 111 -10.72 -4.09 2.12
C PHE A 111 -11.28 -3.02 3.04
N ALA A 112 -10.60 -1.87 3.13
CA ALA A 112 -11.01 -0.77 4.01
C ALA A 112 -12.45 -0.32 3.76
N ASN A 113 -12.91 -0.32 2.52
CA ASN A 113 -14.26 0.05 2.13
C ASN A 113 -15.35 -0.98 2.52
N GLN A 114 -15.00 -2.16 2.98
CA GLN A 114 -15.95 -3.12 3.58
C GLN A 114 -16.37 -2.71 4.98
N TYR A 115 -15.47 -1.99 5.66
CA TYR A 115 -15.64 -1.57 7.05
C TYR A 115 -16.09 -0.12 7.18
N ASP A 116 -15.76 0.73 6.19
CA ASP A 116 -16.19 2.12 6.14
C ASP A 116 -16.52 2.51 4.70
N SER A 117 -17.79 2.79 4.44
CA SER A 117 -18.31 3.13 3.10
C SER A 117 -17.79 4.46 2.55
N HIS A 118 -17.19 5.32 3.39
CA HIS A 118 -16.55 6.57 2.98
C HIS A 118 -15.11 6.34 2.47
N LEU A 119 -14.61 5.09 2.55
CA LEU A 119 -13.37 4.67 1.93
C LEU A 119 -13.71 3.94 0.64
N TYR A 120 -13.73 4.66 -0.47
CA TYR A 120 -14.15 4.13 -1.75
C TYR A 120 -13.01 3.42 -2.49
N ALA A 121 -13.27 2.20 -2.96
CA ALA A 121 -12.33 1.43 -3.75
C ALA A 121 -12.15 2.04 -5.14
N THR A 122 -10.97 2.56 -5.46
CA THR A 122 -10.67 3.11 -6.78
C THR A 122 -10.01 2.09 -7.69
N ARG A 123 -9.10 1.28 -7.16
CA ARG A 123 -8.36 0.29 -7.95
C ARG A 123 -8.01 -0.94 -7.11
N ARG A 124 -8.08 -2.11 -7.75
CA ARG A 124 -7.63 -3.40 -7.23
C ARG A 124 -6.75 -4.05 -8.29
N PHE A 125 -5.53 -4.36 -7.93
CA PHE A 125 -4.56 -5.04 -8.80
C PHE A 125 -4.25 -6.41 -8.21
N GLY A 126 -4.33 -7.48 -8.97
CA GLY A 126 -4.05 -8.82 -8.46
C GLY A 126 -4.19 -9.91 -9.49
N GLN A 127 -3.87 -11.14 -9.11
CA GLN A 127 -3.74 -12.29 -10.01
C GLN A 127 -5.06 -12.85 -10.54
N ASN A 128 -6.23 -12.47 -10.02
CA ASN A 128 -7.52 -12.90 -10.56
C ASN A 128 -8.14 -11.77 -11.38
N GLN A 129 -8.08 -11.91 -12.69
CA GLN A 129 -8.53 -10.93 -13.70
C GLN A 129 -10.05 -10.72 -13.80
N ASN A 130 -10.85 -11.12 -12.82
CA ASN A 130 -12.31 -10.94 -12.89
C ASN A 130 -12.83 -9.61 -12.29
N SER A 131 -11.97 -8.70 -11.88
CA SER A 131 -12.42 -7.36 -11.48
C SER A 131 -12.28 -6.42 -12.66
N GLN A 132 -13.42 -6.02 -13.23
CA GLN A 132 -13.56 -5.04 -14.32
C GLN A 132 -13.20 -3.60 -13.90
N ILE A 133 -12.10 -3.40 -13.22
CA ILE A 133 -11.57 -2.06 -12.99
C ILE A 133 -10.34 -1.93 -13.87
N GLN A 134 -10.52 -1.32 -15.03
CA GLN A 134 -9.44 -0.96 -15.95
C GLN A 134 -8.52 0.04 -15.25
N GLY A 135 -7.37 -0.43 -14.78
CA GLY A 135 -6.30 0.40 -14.24
C GLY A 135 -5.00 0.17 -15.01
N ASP A 136 -4.15 1.17 -15.01
CA ASP A 136 -2.84 1.14 -15.65
C ASP A 136 -2.04 -0.11 -15.21
N GLN A 137 -1.79 -1.02 -16.14
CA GLN A 137 -1.05 -2.27 -15.93
C GLN A 137 0.39 -2.02 -15.44
N SER A 138 0.94 -0.82 -15.64
CA SER A 138 2.29 -0.46 -15.20
C SER A 138 2.45 -0.50 -13.68
N LEU A 139 1.40 -0.12 -12.93
CA LEU A 139 1.39 -0.19 -11.47
C LEU A 139 1.24 -1.61 -10.95
N ALA A 140 0.48 -2.47 -11.65
CA ALA A 140 0.34 -3.88 -11.30
C ALA A 140 1.69 -4.62 -11.46
N THR A 141 2.44 -4.29 -12.50
CA THR A 141 3.77 -4.87 -12.76
C THR A 141 4.82 -4.33 -11.79
N ALA A 142 4.73 -3.05 -11.41
CA ALA A 142 5.65 -2.44 -10.44
C ALA A 142 5.39 -2.93 -8.99
N SER A 143 4.17 -3.34 -8.70
CA SER A 143 3.73 -3.89 -7.41
C SER A 143 4.01 -5.39 -7.25
N ALA A 144 4.71 -6.01 -8.18
CA ALA A 144 5.00 -7.45 -8.20
C ALA A 144 6.00 -7.86 -7.11
N THR A 145 5.68 -7.55 -5.88
CA THR A 145 6.17 -8.33 -4.75
C THR A 145 5.44 -9.66 -4.82
N PHE A 146 6.13 -10.71 -5.20
CA PHE A 146 5.57 -12.02 -5.51
C PHE A 146 4.81 -12.69 -4.33
N PHE A 147 4.83 -12.08 -3.15
CA PHE A 147 4.10 -12.50 -1.95
C PHE A 147 2.66 -12.03 -1.93
N TYR A 148 2.38 -10.82 -2.45
CA TYR A 148 1.08 -10.22 -2.30
C TYR A 148 0.14 -10.61 -3.42
N ARG A 149 -1.05 -10.99 -3.03
CA ARG A 149 -2.12 -11.41 -3.94
C ARG A 149 -2.79 -10.22 -4.61
N ARG A 150 -2.89 -9.10 -3.87
CA ARG A 150 -3.56 -7.88 -4.32
C ARG A 150 -2.88 -6.64 -3.80
N PHE A 151 -2.83 -5.64 -4.65
CA PHE A 151 -2.56 -4.28 -4.29
C PHE A 151 -3.85 -3.47 -4.37
N CYS A 152 -4.17 -2.70 -3.34
CA CYS A 152 -5.41 -1.95 -3.21
C CYS A 152 -5.12 -0.45 -3.13
N LEU A 153 -5.93 0.32 -3.86
CA LEU A 153 -6.00 1.77 -3.74
C LEU A 153 -7.44 2.15 -3.41
N ASP A 154 -7.60 2.83 -2.30
CA ASP A 154 -8.87 3.42 -1.87
C ASP A 154 -8.73 4.93 -1.74
N VAL A 155 -9.85 5.65 -1.74
CA VAL A 155 -9.90 7.10 -1.59
C VAL A 155 -10.96 7.44 -0.56
N ALA A 156 -10.63 8.36 0.35
CA ALA A 156 -11.59 8.94 1.28
C ALA A 156 -12.53 9.89 0.52
N ILE A 157 -13.82 9.60 0.54
CA ILE A 157 -14.87 10.40 -0.12
C ILE A 157 -15.72 11.13 0.91
N GLU A 158 -16.44 12.14 0.45
CA GLU A 158 -17.44 12.82 1.26
C GLU A 158 -18.60 11.87 1.54
N GLY A 159 -19.04 11.80 2.80
CA GLY A 159 -20.25 11.08 3.14
C GLY A 159 -21.44 11.72 2.45
N ALA A 160 -22.33 10.92 1.88
CA ALA A 160 -23.66 11.40 1.56
C ALA A 160 -24.32 11.85 2.88
N LEU A 161 -24.68 13.14 2.95
CA LEU A 161 -25.47 13.70 4.04
C LEU A 161 -26.85 13.04 4.05
#